data_be7fab3485f0e574502a86bc159d0a4d
#
_entry.id   be7fab3485f0e574502a86bc159d0a4d
#
_cell.length_a   1.000
_cell.length_b   1.000
_cell.length_c   1.000
_cell.angle_alpha   90.00
_cell.angle_beta   90.00
_cell.angle_gamma   90.00
#
_symmetry.space_group_name_H-M   'P 1'
#
loop_
_entity.id
_entity.type
_entity.pdbx_description
1 polymer ?
#
loop_
_entity_poly.entity_id
_entity_poly.type
_entity_poly.pdbx_seq_one_letter_code
_entity_poly.pdbx_strand_id
1 'polypeptide(L)'
;MLLTSSTNFIYAESIKIGLGSCLDQDYPQPIWQSIEKEDLNYFIFLGDNVYGDTRYGSLRKMKSAYDKQKKVLPDFLNNISIFSIWDDHDFGINDGGADYRFKRRAQELYLDFWEITKDDDRSNREGIYF
;
A
#
# COMPACT_ATOMS: atom_id res chain seq x y z
N MET A 1 -46.75 37.83 12.90
CA MET A 1 -45.53 37.22 13.41
C MET A 1 -45.24 36.01 12.52
N LEU A 2 -44.31 36.13 11.56
CA LEU A 2 -43.96 35.07 10.62
C LEU A 2 -42.81 34.26 11.23
N LEU A 3 -43.08 33.00 11.55
CA LEU A 3 -42.06 32.05 11.97
C LEU A 3 -41.31 31.55 10.71
N THR A 4 -40.10 32.01 10.52
CA THR A 4 -39.20 31.45 9.50
C THR A 4 -38.58 30.18 10.04
N SER A 5 -39.02 29.03 9.55
CA SER A 5 -38.39 27.73 9.79
C SER A 5 -37.13 27.62 8.95
N SER A 6 -35.95 27.72 9.57
CA SER A 6 -34.69 27.41 8.92
C SER A 6 -34.49 25.90 8.91
N THR A 7 -34.62 25.29 7.75
CA THR A 7 -34.22 23.88 7.51
C THR A 7 -32.72 23.80 7.42
N ASN A 8 -32.06 23.28 8.44
CA ASN A 8 -30.65 22.90 8.38
C ASN A 8 -30.53 21.61 7.53
N PHE A 9 -29.97 21.71 6.34
CA PHE A 9 -29.58 20.55 5.57
C PHE A 9 -28.27 19.99 6.16
N ILE A 10 -28.33 18.78 6.69
CA ILE A 10 -27.13 18.02 7.07
C ILE A 10 -26.60 17.40 5.77
N TYR A 11 -25.50 17.92 5.26
CA TYR A 11 -24.77 17.27 4.18
C TYR A 11 -23.92 16.16 4.80
N ALA A 12 -24.19 14.92 4.44
CA ALA A 12 -23.26 13.82 4.72
C ALA A 12 -22.04 13.98 3.82
N GLU A 13 -20.85 14.15 4.41
CA GLU A 13 -19.61 14.06 3.64
C GLU A 13 -19.41 12.60 3.24
N SER A 14 -19.25 12.35 1.94
CA SER A 14 -18.92 11.04 1.43
C SER A 14 -17.42 10.83 1.51
N ILE A 15 -16.99 9.68 2.05
CA ILE A 15 -15.59 9.27 2.05
C ILE A 15 -15.37 8.34 0.86
N LYS A 16 -14.38 8.66 0.01
CA LYS A 16 -14.00 7.86 -1.14
C LYS A 16 -12.73 7.08 -0.83
N ILE A 17 -12.78 5.78 -0.96
CA ILE A 17 -11.67 4.86 -0.69
C ILE A 17 -11.35 4.07 -1.96
N GLY A 18 -10.12 4.19 -2.44
CA GLY A 18 -9.57 3.33 -3.49
C GLY A 18 -9.00 2.04 -2.90
N LEU A 19 -9.19 0.94 -3.60
CA LEU A 19 -8.62 -0.37 -3.25
C LEU A 19 -7.87 -0.91 -4.46
N GLY A 20 -6.66 -1.41 -4.28
CA GLY A 20 -5.88 -2.00 -5.37
C GLY A 20 -4.87 -3.02 -4.87
N SER A 21 -4.51 -3.97 -5.75
CA SER A 21 -3.49 -4.99 -5.52
C SER A 21 -2.75 -5.32 -6.82
N CYS A 22 -1.76 -6.19 -6.74
CA CYS A 22 -1.07 -6.77 -7.91
C CYS A 22 -0.41 -5.70 -8.79
N LEU A 23 0.38 -4.82 -8.18
CA LEU A 23 1.03 -3.70 -8.83
C LEU A 23 2.44 -4.06 -9.29
N ASP A 24 2.56 -4.48 -10.55
CA ASP A 24 3.87 -4.87 -11.11
C ASP A 24 4.67 -3.65 -11.57
N GLN A 25 5.82 -3.45 -10.93
CA GLN A 25 6.75 -2.36 -11.19
C GLN A 25 7.46 -2.44 -12.56
N ASP A 26 7.38 -3.56 -13.24
CA ASP A 26 8.03 -3.78 -14.53
C ASP A 26 7.14 -3.42 -15.72
N TYR A 27 5.87 -3.10 -15.47
CA TYR A 27 4.90 -2.71 -16.50
C TYR A 27 4.42 -1.25 -16.33
N PRO A 28 3.98 -0.60 -17.42
CA PRO A 28 3.29 0.68 -17.33
C PRO A 28 2.03 0.58 -16.48
N GLN A 29 1.79 1.58 -15.65
CA GLN A 29 0.66 1.62 -14.71
C GLN A 29 -0.34 2.74 -15.07
N PRO A 30 -0.99 2.69 -16.27
CA PRO A 30 -1.86 3.77 -16.74
C PRO A 30 -3.13 3.95 -15.91
N ILE A 31 -3.47 2.96 -15.09
CA ILE A 31 -4.64 2.99 -14.19
C ILE A 31 -4.61 4.19 -13.23
N TRP A 32 -3.41 4.64 -12.86
CA TRP A 32 -3.25 5.78 -11.95
C TRP A 32 -3.89 7.07 -12.48
N GLN A 33 -3.87 7.29 -13.82
CA GLN A 33 -4.51 8.45 -14.45
C GLN A 33 -6.03 8.46 -14.26
N SER A 34 -6.64 7.30 -14.12
CA SER A 34 -8.07 7.17 -13.84
C SER A 34 -8.36 7.31 -12.36
N ILE A 35 -7.53 6.71 -11.51
CA ILE A 35 -7.68 6.75 -10.05
C ILE A 35 -7.53 8.18 -9.53
N GLU A 36 -6.57 8.95 -10.04
CA GLU A 36 -6.35 10.35 -9.66
C GLU A 36 -7.59 11.23 -9.84
N LYS A 37 -8.42 10.94 -10.87
CA LYS A 37 -9.65 11.70 -11.19
C LYS A 37 -10.80 11.41 -10.21
N GLU A 38 -10.69 10.36 -9.41
CA GLU A 38 -11.74 9.98 -8.47
C GLU A 38 -11.74 10.83 -7.20
N ASP A 39 -10.72 11.65 -6.98
CA ASP A 39 -10.59 12.52 -5.80
C ASP A 39 -10.79 11.74 -4.49
N LEU A 40 -9.90 10.78 -4.27
CA LEU A 40 -9.96 9.86 -3.14
C LEU A 40 -9.49 10.51 -1.84
N ASN A 41 -10.08 10.11 -0.72
CA ASN A 41 -9.60 10.44 0.62
C ASN A 41 -8.54 9.44 1.10
N TYR A 42 -8.69 8.17 0.70
CA TYR A 42 -7.85 7.06 1.10
C TYR A 42 -7.54 6.14 -0.07
N PHE A 43 -6.35 5.52 -0.04
CA PHE A 43 -6.05 4.38 -0.90
C PHE A 43 -5.47 3.24 -0.05
N ILE A 44 -5.97 2.02 -0.27
CA ILE A 44 -5.51 0.82 0.45
C ILE A 44 -4.89 -0.15 -0.55
N PHE A 45 -3.60 -0.39 -0.40
CA PHE A 45 -2.88 -1.42 -1.13
C PHE A 45 -3.12 -2.78 -0.46
N LEU A 46 -3.71 -3.71 -1.21
CA LEU A 46 -4.18 -5.00 -0.71
C LEU A 46 -3.18 -6.14 -0.94
N GLY A 47 -1.90 -5.82 -1.06
CA GLY A 47 -0.83 -6.77 -1.28
C GLY A 47 -0.37 -6.85 -2.73
N ASP A 48 0.67 -7.63 -2.96
CA ASP A 48 1.41 -7.67 -4.23
C ASP A 48 1.83 -6.26 -4.68
N ASN A 49 2.44 -5.56 -3.77
CA ASN A 49 2.90 -4.19 -4.01
C ASN A 49 4.12 -4.16 -4.94
N VAL A 50 4.82 -5.30 -5.04
CA VAL A 50 5.96 -5.53 -5.94
C VAL A 50 6.11 -7.00 -6.29
N TYR A 51 6.79 -7.29 -7.41
CA TYR A 51 7.13 -8.62 -7.90
C TYR A 51 8.64 -8.82 -7.91
N GLY A 52 9.17 -9.15 -6.76
CA GLY A 52 10.61 -9.30 -6.53
C GLY A 52 11.04 -10.67 -6.01
N ASP A 53 10.23 -11.68 -6.22
CA ASP A 53 10.36 -13.04 -5.70
C ASP A 53 11.75 -13.61 -5.80
N THR A 54 12.21 -14.22 -4.72
CA THR A 54 13.52 -14.86 -4.71
C THR A 54 13.58 -15.99 -3.69
N ARG A 55 14.28 -17.06 -4.06
CA ARG A 55 14.64 -18.15 -3.16
C ARG A 55 15.98 -17.94 -2.45
N TYR A 56 16.64 -16.82 -2.74
CA TYR A 56 17.96 -16.50 -2.22
C TYR A 56 17.88 -15.43 -1.15
N GLY A 57 18.55 -15.63 -0.02
CA GLY A 57 18.50 -14.73 1.14
C GLY A 57 19.10 -13.35 0.94
N SER A 58 19.69 -13.05 -0.21
CA SER A 58 20.17 -11.70 -0.50
C SER A 58 19.04 -10.69 -0.74
N LEU A 59 17.85 -11.15 -1.13
CA LEU A 59 16.67 -10.35 -1.47
C LEU A 59 16.94 -9.12 -2.37
N ARG A 60 18.05 -9.14 -3.14
CA ARG A 60 18.42 -7.99 -3.99
C ARG A 60 17.38 -7.69 -5.06
N LYS A 61 16.78 -8.75 -5.62
CA LYS A 61 15.72 -8.60 -6.63
C LYS A 61 14.51 -7.89 -6.03
N MET A 62 14.09 -8.30 -4.84
CA MET A 62 12.97 -7.69 -4.12
C MET A 62 13.27 -6.23 -3.75
N LYS A 63 14.46 -5.94 -3.22
CA LYS A 63 14.87 -4.55 -2.95
C LYS A 63 14.83 -3.71 -4.24
N SER A 64 15.34 -4.24 -5.36
CA SER A 64 15.30 -3.53 -6.64
C SER A 64 13.87 -3.31 -7.14
N ALA A 65 12.95 -4.25 -6.89
CA ALA A 65 11.54 -4.10 -7.22
C ALA A 65 10.90 -2.94 -6.42
N TYR A 66 11.13 -2.88 -5.12
CA TYR A 66 10.69 -1.74 -4.29
C TYR A 66 11.31 -0.41 -4.74
N ASP A 67 12.61 -0.38 -5.03
CA ASP A 67 13.29 0.83 -5.52
C ASP A 67 12.70 1.32 -6.87
N LYS A 68 12.27 0.40 -7.74
CA LYS A 68 11.57 0.73 -8.99
C LYS A 68 10.15 1.22 -8.72
N GLN A 69 9.39 0.49 -7.90
CA GLN A 69 8.00 0.83 -7.58
C GLN A 69 7.90 2.23 -7.00
N LYS A 70 8.80 2.58 -6.08
CA LYS A 70 8.85 3.92 -5.47
C LYS A 70 9.00 5.04 -6.51
N LYS A 71 9.64 4.77 -7.65
CA LYS A 71 9.86 5.76 -8.72
C LYS A 71 8.68 5.93 -9.67
N VAL A 72 7.78 4.96 -9.72
CA VAL A 72 6.64 4.95 -10.65
C VAL A 72 5.31 5.19 -9.96
N LEU A 73 5.27 5.17 -8.63
CA LEU A 73 4.10 5.60 -7.88
C LEU A 73 3.82 7.09 -8.15
N PRO A 74 2.57 7.47 -8.42
CA PRO A 74 2.22 8.84 -8.78
C PRO A 74 2.22 9.78 -7.56
N ASP A 75 2.57 11.04 -7.82
CA ASP A 75 2.70 12.06 -6.77
C ASP A 75 1.40 12.36 -6.01
N PHE A 76 0.23 12.15 -6.62
CA PHE A 76 -1.05 12.42 -5.95
C PHE A 76 -1.26 11.56 -4.71
N LEU A 77 -0.64 10.38 -4.63
CA LEU A 77 -0.69 9.51 -3.45
C LEU A 77 -0.10 10.18 -2.21
N ASN A 78 0.78 11.16 -2.36
CA ASN A 78 1.34 11.94 -1.25
C ASN A 78 0.30 12.88 -0.60
N ASN A 79 -0.85 13.10 -1.25
CA ASN A 79 -1.89 14.03 -0.80
C ASN A 79 -3.09 13.33 -0.16
N ILE A 80 -3.08 12.01 -0.08
CA ILE A 80 -4.15 11.19 0.50
C ILE A 80 -3.58 10.24 1.55
N SER A 81 -4.44 9.70 2.39
CA SER A 81 -4.01 8.71 3.39
C SER A 81 -3.83 7.33 2.75
N ILE A 82 -2.65 6.75 2.93
CA ILE A 82 -2.31 5.43 2.40
C ILE A 82 -2.29 4.40 3.52
N PHE A 83 -2.91 3.26 3.24
CA PHE A 83 -2.78 2.04 4.03
C PHE A 83 -2.28 0.92 3.14
N SER A 84 -1.58 -0.03 3.72
CA SER A 84 -1.07 -1.17 2.96
C SER A 84 -1.07 -2.44 3.79
N ILE A 85 -1.31 -3.55 3.11
CA ILE A 85 -1.00 -4.89 3.58
C ILE A 85 -0.07 -5.57 2.58
N TRP A 86 0.52 -6.67 2.97
CA TRP A 86 1.30 -7.50 2.06
C TRP A 86 0.52 -8.73 1.61
N ASP A 87 0.96 -9.35 0.50
CA ASP A 87 0.58 -10.68 0.08
C ASP A 87 1.86 -11.47 -0.24
N ASP A 88 1.77 -12.61 -0.88
CA ASP A 88 2.84 -13.58 -1.00
C ASP A 88 4.07 -13.05 -1.75
N HIS A 89 3.90 -12.23 -2.79
CA HIS A 89 5.01 -11.60 -3.49
C HIS A 89 5.79 -10.61 -2.61
N ASP A 90 5.10 -9.83 -1.79
CA ASP A 90 5.73 -8.95 -0.79
C ASP A 90 6.39 -9.76 0.33
N PHE A 91 5.81 -10.92 0.65
CA PHE A 91 6.35 -11.85 1.63
C PHE A 91 7.65 -12.50 1.17
N GLY A 92 7.87 -12.54 -0.14
CA GLY A 92 9.14 -12.81 -0.77
C GLY A 92 9.22 -13.93 -1.77
N ILE A 93 8.15 -14.69 -1.94
CA ILE A 93 8.04 -15.76 -2.94
C ILE A 93 6.58 -16.12 -3.19
N ASN A 94 6.21 -16.28 -4.47
CA ASN A 94 4.87 -16.72 -4.87
C ASN A 94 4.41 -17.97 -4.12
N ASP A 95 3.19 -17.94 -3.61
CA ASP A 95 2.59 -18.95 -2.73
C ASP A 95 3.41 -19.23 -1.44
N GLY A 96 4.28 -18.29 -1.06
CA GLY A 96 5.11 -18.42 0.13
C GLY A 96 4.31 -18.33 1.42
N GLY A 97 4.65 -19.18 2.38
CA GLY A 97 3.98 -19.26 3.67
C GLY A 97 4.94 -19.11 4.85
N ALA A 98 4.49 -19.52 6.01
CA ALA A 98 5.24 -19.40 7.27
C ALA A 98 6.62 -20.05 7.27
N ASP A 99 6.85 -21.01 6.38
CA ASP A 99 8.11 -21.73 6.18
C ASP A 99 9.12 -20.97 5.32
N TYR A 100 8.73 -19.86 4.66
CA TYR A 100 9.69 -19.05 3.92
C TYR A 100 10.75 -18.46 4.86
N ARG A 101 11.95 -18.98 4.73
CA ARG A 101 13.07 -18.73 5.67
C ARG A 101 13.56 -17.28 5.73
N PHE A 102 13.25 -16.46 4.73
CA PHE A 102 13.71 -15.07 4.65
C PHE A 102 12.59 -14.05 4.92
N LYS A 103 11.42 -14.50 5.38
CA LYS A 103 10.23 -13.67 5.67
C LYS A 103 10.55 -12.42 6.51
N ARG A 104 11.37 -12.55 7.55
CA ARG A 104 11.74 -11.41 8.41
C ARG A 104 12.46 -10.32 7.62
N ARG A 105 13.35 -10.70 6.73
CA ARG A 105 14.07 -9.76 5.88
C ARG A 105 13.19 -9.16 4.79
N ALA A 106 12.23 -9.91 4.27
CA ALA A 106 11.20 -9.40 3.37
C ALA A 106 10.34 -8.34 4.08
N GLN A 107 9.93 -8.62 5.31
CA GLN A 107 9.22 -7.66 6.14
C GLN A 107 10.01 -6.36 6.35
N GLU A 108 11.31 -6.43 6.60
CA GLU A 108 12.16 -5.24 6.73
C GLU A 108 12.14 -4.38 5.46
N LEU A 109 12.20 -5.00 4.27
CA LEU A 109 12.11 -4.28 3.00
C LEU A 109 10.74 -3.65 2.76
N TYR A 110 9.66 -4.35 3.13
CA TYR A 110 8.30 -3.83 3.07
C TYR A 110 8.12 -2.61 3.98
N LEU A 111 8.56 -2.71 5.24
CA LEU A 111 8.45 -1.62 6.21
C LEU A 111 9.25 -0.38 5.77
N ASP A 112 10.45 -0.59 5.21
CA ASP A 112 11.30 0.47 4.66
C ASP A 112 10.63 1.17 3.46
N PHE A 113 10.03 0.40 2.55
CA PHE A 113 9.31 0.95 1.40
C PHE A 113 8.14 1.84 1.79
N TRP A 114 7.36 1.42 2.77
CA TRP A 114 6.21 2.17 3.28
C TRP A 114 6.57 3.20 4.36
N GLU A 115 7.87 3.41 4.61
CA GLU A 115 8.40 4.39 5.58
C GLU A 115 7.84 4.19 7.00
N ILE A 116 7.56 2.93 7.35
CA ILE A 116 7.05 2.55 8.67
C ILE A 116 8.19 2.65 9.69
N THR A 117 7.98 3.46 10.72
CA THR A 117 9.00 3.76 11.71
C THR A 117 9.29 2.58 12.64
N LYS A 118 10.45 2.62 13.30
CA LYS A 118 10.84 1.55 14.25
C LYS A 118 10.00 1.48 15.51
N ASP A 119 9.32 2.56 15.85
CA ASP A 119 8.41 2.64 17.01
C ASP A 119 7.02 2.05 16.70
N ASP A 120 6.72 1.77 15.43
CA ASP A 120 5.49 1.10 15.03
C ASP A 120 5.52 -0.37 15.45
N ASP A 121 4.42 -0.88 15.96
CA ASP A 121 4.29 -2.26 16.42
C ASP A 121 4.64 -3.28 15.35
N ARG A 122 4.37 -2.97 14.08
CA ARG A 122 4.72 -3.81 12.91
C ARG A 122 6.23 -4.03 12.76
N SER A 123 7.05 -3.14 13.31
CA SER A 123 8.51 -3.29 13.31
C SER A 123 9.01 -4.28 14.35
N ASN A 124 8.21 -4.56 15.38
CA ASN A 124 8.61 -5.34 16.56
C ASN A 124 7.99 -6.73 16.66
N ARG A 125 7.15 -7.11 15.69
CA ARG A 125 6.48 -8.42 15.65
C ARG A 125 6.59 -9.10 14.30
N GLU A 126 6.21 -10.36 14.21
CA GLU A 126 6.02 -11.03 12.91
C GLU A 126 4.68 -10.62 12.29
N GLY A 127 4.71 -10.25 11.01
CA GLY A 127 3.53 -9.77 10.29
C GLY A 127 3.36 -8.25 10.37
N ILE A 128 2.46 -7.74 9.54
CA ILE A 128 2.25 -6.30 9.31
C ILE A 128 0.84 -5.82 9.67
N TYR A 129 0.08 -6.62 10.41
CA TYR A 129 -1.26 -6.26 10.90
C TYR A 129 -1.18 -5.16 11.98
N PHE A 130 -2.27 -4.41 12.14
CA PHE A 130 -2.44 -3.40 13.17
C PHE A 130 -2.92 -4.00 14.48
#